data_bd73b44df511abe74eb59d505dc6be79
#
_entry.id   bd73b44df511abe74eb59d505dc6be79
#
_cell.length_a   1.000
_cell.length_b   1.000
_cell.length_c   1.000
_cell.angle_alpha   90.00
_cell.angle_beta   90.00
_cell.angle_gamma   90.00
#
_symmetry.space_group_name_H-M   'P 1'
#
loop_
_entity.id
_entity.type
_entity.pdbx_description
1 polymer ?
#
loop_
_entity_poly.entity_id
_entity_poly.type
_entity_poly.pdbx_seq_one_letter_code
_entity_poly.pdbx_strand_id
1 'polypeptide(L)'
;MTMPPKLFVLGSCRVHRPARLLHDGGLVQPLTAGISGYIHSTREAVQRVQWLADRTRPDSQLLPFMFPAGRTPVVTPARADELAQADAVLVEAASERSVSVNGVFLQKNLVVKHLVRELGDEGRNWWRSLVRAGEVAPEAYEAVAGLYRDQAEETVLAGGLRVLREARCAEDS
;
A
#
# COMPACT_ATOMS: atom_id res chain seq x y z
N MET A 1 -3.40 15.95 -35.76
CA MET A 1 -3.57 16.07 -34.30
C MET A 1 -2.75 14.99 -33.67
N THR A 2 -1.79 15.33 -32.85
CA THR A 2 -1.01 14.37 -32.05
C THR A 2 -1.90 13.84 -30.93
N MET A 3 -1.89 12.52 -30.72
CA MET A 3 -2.63 11.91 -29.59
C MET A 3 -2.01 12.41 -28.26
N PRO A 4 -2.85 12.67 -27.24
CA PRO A 4 -2.34 13.08 -25.95
C PRO A 4 -1.50 11.95 -25.32
N PRO A 5 -0.41 12.29 -24.61
CA PRO A 5 0.45 11.29 -24.00
C PRO A 5 -0.30 10.46 -22.96
N LYS A 6 0.03 9.18 -22.90
CA LYS A 6 -0.51 8.21 -21.95
C LYS A 6 0.24 8.32 -20.63
N LEU A 7 -0.48 8.67 -19.56
CA LEU A 7 0.07 8.90 -18.24
C LEU A 7 -0.37 7.79 -17.27
N PHE A 8 0.59 7.03 -16.75
CA PHE A 8 0.32 6.05 -15.69
C PHE A 8 0.46 6.72 -14.32
N VAL A 9 -0.61 6.67 -13.49
CA VAL A 9 -0.66 7.44 -12.24
C VAL A 9 -0.62 6.51 -11.03
N LEU A 10 0.41 6.68 -10.19
CA LEU A 10 0.60 5.98 -8.93
C LEU A 10 0.63 6.97 -7.76
N GLY A 11 -0.35 6.91 -6.88
CA GLY A 11 -0.36 7.80 -5.72
C GLY A 11 -1.73 7.96 -5.08
N SER A 12 -1.88 9.02 -4.31
CA SER A 12 -3.10 9.37 -3.60
C SER A 12 -4.04 10.24 -4.47
N CYS A 13 -5.13 10.70 -3.87
CA CYS A 13 -6.03 11.66 -4.52
C CYS A 13 -5.33 12.98 -4.94
N ARG A 14 -4.17 13.29 -4.36
CA ARG A 14 -3.39 14.49 -4.69
C ARG A 14 -2.85 14.47 -6.12
N VAL A 15 -2.53 13.30 -6.67
CA VAL A 15 -2.07 13.16 -8.06
C VAL A 15 -3.19 12.71 -9.00
N HIS A 16 -4.13 11.91 -8.52
CA HIS A 16 -5.25 11.46 -9.36
C HIS A 16 -6.18 12.60 -9.78
N ARG A 17 -6.44 13.57 -8.89
CA ARG A 17 -7.28 14.72 -9.22
C ARG A 17 -6.66 15.64 -10.28
N PRO A 18 -5.41 16.10 -10.17
CA PRO A 18 -4.72 16.82 -11.23
C PRO A 18 -4.66 16.07 -12.55
N ALA A 19 -4.33 14.76 -12.52
CA ALA A 19 -4.29 13.94 -13.73
C ALA A 19 -5.66 13.89 -14.44
N ARG A 20 -6.76 13.84 -13.68
CA ARG A 20 -8.11 13.91 -14.24
C ARG A 20 -8.40 15.27 -14.86
N LEU A 21 -8.01 16.37 -14.22
CA LEU A 21 -8.19 17.72 -14.81
C LEU A 21 -7.41 17.87 -16.11
N LEU A 22 -6.20 17.32 -16.20
CA LEU A 22 -5.41 17.31 -17.44
C LEU A 22 -6.09 16.46 -18.52
N HIS A 23 -6.71 15.35 -18.15
CA HIS A 23 -7.48 14.51 -19.06
C HIS A 23 -8.73 15.25 -19.59
N ASP A 24 -9.49 15.87 -18.70
CA ASP A 24 -10.69 16.64 -19.06
C ASP A 24 -10.33 17.81 -20.01
N GLY A 25 -9.10 18.34 -19.89
CA GLY A 25 -8.53 19.34 -20.81
C GLY A 25 -7.90 18.76 -22.08
N GLY A 26 -7.95 17.45 -22.30
CA GLY A 26 -7.39 16.79 -23.49
C GLY A 26 -5.85 16.75 -23.55
N LEU A 27 -5.16 17.04 -22.44
CA LEU A 27 -3.70 17.14 -22.39
C LEU A 27 -3.01 15.82 -22.13
N VAL A 28 -3.67 14.87 -21.47
CA VAL A 28 -3.16 13.53 -21.19
C VAL A 28 -4.26 12.48 -21.29
N GLN A 29 -3.87 11.24 -21.53
CA GLN A 29 -4.74 10.06 -21.41
C GLN A 29 -4.27 9.25 -20.17
N PRO A 30 -4.99 9.30 -19.04
CA PRO A 30 -4.61 8.53 -17.87
C PRO A 30 -4.84 7.05 -18.10
N LEU A 31 -3.83 6.25 -17.81
CA LEU A 31 -3.91 4.80 -17.74
C LEU A 31 -4.21 4.43 -16.29
N THR A 32 -5.37 3.87 -16.06
CA THR A 32 -5.79 3.59 -14.68
C THR A 32 -5.53 2.15 -14.26
N ALA A 33 -5.14 1.28 -15.17
CA ALA A 33 -4.82 -0.16 -14.99
C ALA A 33 -5.52 -0.86 -13.80
N GLY A 34 -6.58 -0.25 -13.26
CA GLY A 34 -7.30 -0.71 -12.08
C GLY A 34 -6.45 -0.78 -10.82
N ILE A 35 -5.35 -0.02 -10.74
CA ILE A 35 -4.62 0.18 -9.49
C ILE A 35 -5.47 1.09 -8.63
N SER A 36 -6.32 0.47 -7.86
CA SER A 36 -7.11 1.14 -6.87
C SER A 36 -6.38 1.06 -5.53
N GLY A 37 -6.17 2.17 -4.92
CA GLY A 37 -5.57 2.25 -3.59
C GLY A 37 -4.50 3.33 -3.54
N TYR A 38 -4.46 4.02 -2.43
CA TYR A 38 -3.46 5.04 -2.19
C TYR A 38 -2.10 4.38 -2.04
N ILE A 39 -1.11 4.93 -2.73
CA ILE A 39 0.29 4.61 -2.56
C ILE A 39 0.88 5.77 -1.77
N HIS A 40 1.61 5.49 -0.71
CA HIS A 40 2.17 6.52 0.16
C HIS A 40 3.69 6.59 0.09
N SER A 41 4.36 5.51 -0.29
CA SER A 41 5.82 5.46 -0.35
C SER A 41 6.32 5.05 -1.74
N THR A 42 7.55 5.45 -2.06
CA THR A 42 8.22 5.05 -3.31
C THR A 42 8.35 3.53 -3.40
N ARG A 43 8.63 2.88 -2.29
CA ARG A 43 8.79 1.41 -2.21
C ARG A 43 7.47 0.68 -2.50
N GLU A 44 6.34 1.20 -1.99
CA GLU A 44 5.01 0.70 -2.36
C GLU A 44 4.75 0.87 -3.86
N ALA A 45 5.16 2.00 -4.46
CA ALA A 45 4.98 2.25 -5.88
C ALA A 45 5.76 1.24 -6.73
N VAL A 46 7.04 1.02 -6.42
CA VAL A 46 7.89 0.03 -7.10
C VAL A 46 7.29 -1.37 -6.98
N GLN A 47 6.88 -1.78 -5.78
CA GLN A 47 6.24 -3.08 -5.55
C GLN A 47 4.95 -3.24 -6.37
N ARG A 48 4.15 -2.18 -6.52
CA ARG A 48 2.94 -2.19 -7.36
C ARG A 48 3.26 -2.40 -8.83
N VAL A 49 4.26 -1.69 -9.34
CA VAL A 49 4.73 -1.86 -10.73
C VAL A 49 5.22 -3.28 -10.96
N GLN A 50 6.03 -3.81 -10.04
CA GLN A 50 6.53 -5.19 -10.12
C GLN A 50 5.40 -6.22 -10.11
N TRP A 51 4.39 -6.02 -9.30
CA TRP A 51 3.22 -6.87 -9.27
C TRP A 51 2.42 -6.80 -10.59
N LEU A 52 2.17 -5.61 -11.11
CA LEU A 52 1.46 -5.44 -12.38
C LEU A 52 2.22 -6.08 -13.54
N ALA A 53 3.55 -6.05 -13.49
CA ALA A 53 4.41 -6.73 -14.46
C ALA A 53 4.52 -8.25 -14.20
N ASP A 54 3.71 -8.83 -13.30
CA ASP A 54 3.71 -10.25 -12.88
C ASP A 54 5.07 -10.75 -12.37
N ARG A 55 5.91 -9.83 -11.87
CA ARG A 55 7.26 -10.18 -11.37
C ARG A 55 7.27 -10.59 -9.90
N THR A 56 6.26 -10.18 -9.15
CA THR A 56 6.12 -10.50 -7.72
C THR A 56 4.65 -10.68 -7.37
N ARG A 57 4.36 -11.61 -6.46
CA ARG A 57 3.01 -11.77 -5.90
C ARG A 57 3.10 -11.66 -4.40
N PRO A 58 2.43 -10.68 -3.77
CA PRO A 58 2.41 -10.59 -2.32
C PRO A 58 1.64 -11.77 -1.73
N ASP A 59 2.03 -12.12 -0.51
CA ASP A 59 1.33 -13.11 0.30
C ASP A 59 -0.14 -12.70 0.49
N SER A 60 -1.04 -13.63 0.25
CA SER A 60 -2.49 -13.39 0.35
C SER A 60 -2.93 -12.91 1.74
N GLN A 61 -2.25 -13.32 2.80
CA GLN A 61 -2.51 -12.86 4.17
C GLN A 61 -2.21 -11.36 4.35
N LEU A 62 -1.32 -10.78 3.58
CA LEU A 62 -0.96 -9.36 3.69
C LEU A 62 -1.82 -8.44 2.81
N LEU A 63 -2.62 -9.00 1.90
CA LEU A 63 -3.47 -8.21 1.00
C LEU A 63 -4.42 -7.23 1.70
N PRO A 64 -5.05 -7.54 2.86
CA PRO A 64 -5.88 -6.60 3.59
C PRO A 64 -5.12 -5.36 4.09
N PHE A 65 -3.80 -5.48 4.27
CA PHE A 65 -2.90 -4.40 4.68
C PHE A 65 -2.25 -3.67 3.51
N MET A 66 -2.52 -4.12 2.29
CA MET A 66 -2.02 -3.51 1.06
C MET A 66 -3.13 -2.84 0.25
N PHE A 67 -4.36 -3.37 0.33
CA PHE A 67 -5.51 -2.91 -0.44
C PHE A 67 -6.76 -2.79 0.41
N PRO A 68 -7.58 -1.75 0.19
CA PRO A 68 -8.92 -1.71 0.76
C PRO A 68 -9.76 -2.91 0.31
N ALA A 69 -10.70 -3.31 1.14
CA ALA A 69 -11.61 -4.42 0.82
C ALA A 69 -12.26 -4.25 -0.56
N GLY A 70 -12.29 -5.32 -1.33
CA GLY A 70 -12.83 -5.33 -2.69
C GLY A 70 -12.01 -4.57 -3.75
N ARG A 71 -10.79 -4.11 -3.40
CA ARG A 71 -9.94 -3.32 -4.29
C ARG A 71 -8.58 -3.94 -4.59
N THR A 72 -8.42 -5.22 -4.30
CA THR A 72 -7.22 -5.95 -4.71
C THR A 72 -7.16 -6.00 -6.24
N PRO A 73 -6.10 -5.49 -6.88
CA PRO A 73 -6.00 -5.52 -8.33
C PRO A 73 -5.92 -6.96 -8.83
N VAL A 74 -6.66 -7.25 -9.89
CA VAL A 74 -6.48 -8.49 -10.64
C VAL A 74 -5.41 -8.22 -11.69
N VAL A 75 -4.28 -8.91 -11.59
CA VAL A 75 -3.23 -8.84 -12.61
C VAL A 75 -3.67 -9.63 -13.83
N THR A 76 -3.73 -8.95 -14.96
CA THR A 76 -4.03 -9.55 -16.26
C THR A 76 -2.96 -9.15 -17.27
N PRO A 77 -2.71 -9.94 -18.34
CA PRO A 77 -1.80 -9.52 -19.40
C PRO A 77 -2.12 -8.13 -19.96
N ALA A 78 -3.41 -7.82 -20.17
CA ALA A 78 -3.83 -6.51 -20.67
C ALA A 78 -3.40 -5.34 -19.76
N ARG A 79 -3.30 -5.53 -18.45
CA ARG A 79 -2.82 -4.51 -17.51
C ARG A 79 -1.30 -4.32 -17.54
N ALA A 80 -0.56 -5.40 -17.75
CA ALA A 80 0.87 -5.31 -17.99
C ALA A 80 1.15 -4.56 -19.29
N ASP A 81 0.34 -4.82 -20.34
CA ASP A 81 0.42 -4.10 -21.62
C ASP A 81 0.07 -2.62 -21.50
N GLU A 82 -0.92 -2.25 -20.66
CA GLU A 82 -1.22 -0.84 -20.38
C GLU A 82 -0.02 -0.11 -19.76
N LEU A 83 0.66 -0.73 -18.80
CA LEU A 83 1.86 -0.16 -18.18
C LEU A 83 2.98 0.04 -19.23
N ALA A 84 3.18 -0.95 -20.10
CA ALA A 84 4.16 -0.88 -21.19
C ALA A 84 3.85 0.20 -22.24
N GLN A 85 2.59 0.62 -22.36
CA GLN A 85 2.15 1.67 -23.27
C GLN A 85 2.21 3.08 -22.68
N ALA A 86 2.61 3.23 -21.42
CA ALA A 86 2.69 4.54 -20.79
C ALA A 86 3.86 5.34 -21.36
N ASP A 87 3.58 6.57 -21.79
CA ASP A 87 4.61 7.52 -22.22
C ASP A 87 5.31 8.16 -21.02
N ALA A 88 4.60 8.22 -19.86
CA ALA A 88 5.14 8.74 -18.61
C ALA A 88 4.46 8.07 -17.40
N VAL A 89 5.20 8.03 -16.28
CA VAL A 89 4.69 7.55 -14.99
C VAL A 89 4.73 8.69 -13.99
N LEU A 90 3.60 9.00 -13.40
CA LEU A 90 3.50 9.96 -12.30
C LEU A 90 3.40 9.20 -10.98
N VAL A 91 4.41 9.38 -10.13
CA VAL A 91 4.48 8.76 -8.79
C VAL A 91 4.41 9.82 -7.72
N GLU A 92 3.52 9.63 -6.74
CA GLU A 92 3.52 10.42 -5.51
C GLU A 92 4.25 9.67 -4.40
N ALA A 93 5.26 10.30 -3.82
CA ALA A 93 5.88 9.89 -2.57
C ALA A 93 5.36 10.79 -1.44
N ALA A 94 4.35 10.33 -0.72
CA ALA A 94 3.66 11.13 0.31
C ALA A 94 4.09 10.77 1.75
N SER A 95 4.91 9.74 1.94
CA SER A 95 5.39 9.29 3.24
C SER A 95 6.91 9.18 3.24
N GLU A 96 7.53 9.74 4.29
CA GLU A 96 8.96 9.57 4.55
C GLU A 96 9.29 8.19 5.13
N ARG A 97 8.27 7.40 5.45
CA ARG A 97 8.43 6.08 6.08
C ARG A 97 7.58 5.03 5.42
N SER A 98 8.18 3.88 5.20
CA SER A 98 7.52 2.66 4.72
C SER A 98 7.39 1.63 5.85
N VAL A 99 6.32 0.85 5.79
CA VAL A 99 6.11 -0.32 6.67
C VAL A 99 6.16 -1.56 5.80
N SER A 100 6.90 -2.57 6.24
CA SER A 100 7.02 -3.83 5.51
C SER A 100 6.99 -5.04 6.43
N VAL A 101 6.64 -6.20 5.87
CA VAL A 101 6.77 -7.52 6.47
C VAL A 101 7.50 -8.41 5.47
N ASN A 102 8.70 -8.89 5.83
CA ASN A 102 9.53 -9.74 4.97
C ASN A 102 9.71 -9.18 3.54
N GLY A 103 9.96 -7.87 3.43
CA GLY A 103 10.16 -7.19 2.16
C GLY A 103 8.88 -6.86 1.39
N VAL A 104 7.70 -7.23 1.89
CA VAL A 104 6.40 -6.82 1.34
C VAL A 104 6.00 -5.50 1.96
N PHE A 105 5.90 -4.45 1.15
CA PHE A 105 5.50 -3.11 1.62
C PHE A 105 3.99 -3.00 1.77
N LEU A 106 3.57 -2.48 2.93
CA LEU A 106 2.19 -2.36 3.35
C LEU A 106 1.70 -0.91 3.24
N GLN A 107 0.42 -0.75 3.01
CA GLN A 107 -0.20 0.58 3.04
C GLN A 107 -0.35 1.05 4.49
N LYS A 108 0.44 2.07 4.87
CA LYS A 108 0.46 2.63 6.22
C LYS A 108 -0.93 2.93 6.78
N ASN A 109 -1.83 3.51 5.98
CA ASN A 109 -3.18 3.84 6.44
C ASN A 109 -4.02 2.60 6.78
N LEU A 110 -3.80 1.48 6.08
CA LEU A 110 -4.48 0.22 6.40
C LEU A 110 -3.91 -0.41 7.67
N VAL A 111 -2.59 -0.38 7.84
CA VAL A 111 -1.94 -0.80 9.09
C VAL A 111 -2.49 0.03 10.26
N VAL A 112 -2.52 1.36 10.13
CA VAL A 112 -3.07 2.24 11.17
C VAL A 112 -4.56 1.98 11.40
N LYS A 113 -5.35 1.74 10.36
CA LYS A 113 -6.78 1.43 10.49
C LYS A 113 -6.97 0.14 11.29
N HIS A 114 -6.36 -0.96 10.84
CA HIS A 114 -6.65 -2.30 11.37
C HIS A 114 -5.94 -2.63 12.68
N LEU A 115 -4.81 -2.00 12.96
CA LEU A 115 -3.99 -2.36 14.13
C LEU A 115 -3.87 -1.23 15.17
N VAL A 116 -3.88 0.04 14.74
CA VAL A 116 -3.68 1.15 15.68
C VAL A 116 -5.01 1.68 16.20
N ARG A 117 -5.99 1.87 15.33
CA ARG A 117 -7.30 2.43 15.72
C ARG A 117 -8.16 1.41 16.44
N GLU A 118 -8.18 0.18 15.96
CA GLU A 118 -9.01 -0.89 16.52
C GLU A 118 -8.49 -1.33 17.90
N LEU A 119 -7.17 -1.30 18.12
CA LEU A 119 -6.56 -1.69 19.40
C LEU A 119 -6.40 -0.54 20.41
N GLY A 120 -6.88 0.65 20.09
CA GLY A 120 -6.88 1.78 21.01
C GLY A 120 -5.49 2.21 21.48
N ASP A 121 -5.28 2.34 22.80
CA ASP A 121 -4.02 2.79 23.39
C ASP A 121 -2.89 1.79 23.17
N GLU A 122 -3.17 0.50 23.28
CA GLU A 122 -2.18 -0.55 23.06
C GLU A 122 -1.68 -0.56 21.61
N GLY A 123 -2.58 -0.42 20.65
CA GLY A 123 -2.20 -0.27 19.25
C GLY A 123 -1.36 0.98 18.99
N ARG A 124 -1.68 2.10 19.66
CA ARG A 124 -0.87 3.33 19.59
C ARG A 124 0.53 3.14 20.19
N ASN A 125 0.64 2.43 21.29
CA ASN A 125 1.92 2.13 21.93
C ASN A 125 2.78 1.21 21.06
N TRP A 126 2.18 0.15 20.51
CA TRP A 126 2.82 -0.72 19.53
C TRP A 126 3.35 0.07 18.33
N TRP A 127 2.52 0.95 17.75
CA TRP A 127 2.90 1.78 16.62
C TRP A 127 4.08 2.71 16.91
N ARG A 128 4.05 3.38 18.08
CA ARG A 128 5.16 4.25 18.51
C ARG A 128 6.46 3.47 18.70
N SER A 129 6.38 2.27 19.28
CA SER A 129 7.52 1.38 19.45
C SER A 129 8.13 1.00 18.09
N LEU A 130 7.29 0.52 17.16
CA LEU A 130 7.72 0.18 15.80
C LEU A 130 8.38 1.37 15.07
N VAL A 131 7.76 2.55 15.13
CA VAL A 131 8.28 3.74 14.43
C VAL A 131 9.59 4.22 15.04
N ARG A 132 9.76 4.08 16.36
CA ARG A 132 10.99 4.51 17.07
C ARG A 132 12.15 3.55 16.84
N ALA A 133 11.90 2.25 16.95
CA ALA A 133 12.93 1.22 16.88
C ALA A 133 13.19 0.70 15.45
N GLY A 134 12.27 0.95 14.52
CA GLY A 134 12.30 0.37 13.18
C GLY A 134 11.80 -1.07 13.11
N GLU A 135 11.64 -1.73 14.26
CA GLU A 135 11.18 -3.10 14.38
C GLU A 135 10.28 -3.29 15.61
N VAL A 136 9.52 -4.39 15.61
CA VAL A 136 8.64 -4.73 16.72
C VAL A 136 9.41 -5.42 17.81
N ALA A 137 9.41 -4.86 19.02
CA ALA A 137 9.90 -5.53 20.21
C ALA A 137 8.95 -6.65 20.64
N PRO A 138 9.45 -7.80 21.13
CA PRO A 138 8.61 -8.92 21.59
C PRO A 138 7.53 -8.50 22.60
N GLU A 139 7.86 -7.63 23.53
CA GLU A 139 6.96 -7.14 24.58
C GLU A 139 5.81 -6.32 23.96
N ALA A 140 6.10 -5.52 22.92
CA ALA A 140 5.08 -4.75 22.21
C ALA A 140 4.12 -5.64 21.41
N TYR A 141 4.60 -6.77 20.91
CA TYR A 141 3.75 -7.78 20.27
C TYR A 141 2.86 -8.48 21.30
N GLU A 142 3.41 -8.98 22.40
CA GLU A 142 2.64 -9.69 23.42
C GLU A 142 1.52 -8.83 24.02
N ALA A 143 1.77 -7.55 24.22
CA ALA A 143 0.77 -6.61 24.74
C ALA A 143 -0.48 -6.47 23.85
N VAL A 144 -0.35 -6.65 22.54
CA VAL A 144 -1.45 -6.42 21.58
C VAL A 144 -2.00 -7.69 20.96
N ALA A 145 -1.24 -8.79 20.93
CA ALA A 145 -1.63 -9.99 20.19
C ALA A 145 -2.91 -10.65 20.70
N GLY A 146 -3.11 -10.67 22.05
CA GLY A 146 -4.35 -11.17 22.67
C GLY A 146 -5.54 -10.33 22.28
N LEU A 147 -5.45 -9.02 22.49
CA LEU A 147 -6.52 -8.06 22.17
C LEU A 147 -6.92 -8.12 20.68
N TYR A 148 -5.93 -8.29 19.81
CA TYR A 148 -6.17 -8.37 18.38
C TYR A 148 -6.94 -9.66 18.01
N ARG A 149 -6.59 -10.80 18.60
CA ARG A 149 -7.32 -12.07 18.38
C ARG A 149 -8.80 -11.96 18.75
N ASP A 150 -9.11 -11.22 19.81
CA ASP A 150 -10.48 -11.07 20.30
C ASP A 150 -11.33 -10.10 19.45
N GLN A 151 -10.70 -9.24 18.66
CA GLN A 151 -11.39 -8.16 17.93
C GLN A 151 -11.33 -8.33 16.40
N ALA A 152 -10.34 -9.06 15.88
CA ALA A 152 -10.10 -9.13 14.45
C ALA A 152 -11.05 -10.09 13.74
N GLU A 153 -11.52 -9.69 12.58
CA GLU A 153 -12.20 -10.57 11.65
C GLU A 153 -11.27 -11.72 11.21
N GLU A 154 -11.81 -12.92 11.06
CA GLU A 154 -11.05 -14.12 10.69
C GLU A 154 -10.22 -13.92 9.41
N THR A 155 -10.78 -13.22 8.42
CA THR A 155 -10.13 -12.95 7.13
C THR A 155 -8.86 -12.09 7.22
N VAL A 156 -8.73 -11.28 8.28
CA VAL A 156 -7.56 -10.40 8.49
C VAL A 156 -6.69 -10.84 9.66
N LEU A 157 -7.16 -11.80 10.47
CA LEU A 157 -6.51 -12.21 11.71
C LEU A 157 -5.06 -12.69 11.50
N ALA A 158 -4.87 -13.66 10.61
CA ALA A 158 -3.55 -14.25 10.38
C ALA A 158 -2.53 -13.22 9.88
N GLY A 159 -2.94 -12.40 8.91
CA GLY A 159 -2.11 -11.32 8.38
C GLY A 159 -1.83 -10.24 9.42
N GLY A 160 -2.82 -9.88 10.22
CA GLY A 160 -2.67 -8.89 11.29
C GLY A 160 -1.72 -9.33 12.38
N LEU A 161 -1.82 -10.55 12.87
CA LEU A 161 -0.88 -11.12 13.85
C LEU A 161 0.56 -11.14 13.31
N ARG A 162 0.70 -11.44 12.01
CA ARG A 162 1.99 -11.40 11.35
C ARG A 162 2.54 -9.98 11.26
N VAL A 163 1.72 -8.99 10.87
CA VAL A 163 2.13 -7.59 10.86
C VAL A 163 2.50 -7.12 12.26
N LEU A 164 1.70 -7.43 13.27
CA LEU A 164 1.97 -7.06 14.67
C LEU A 164 3.33 -7.58 15.15
N ARG A 165 3.77 -8.76 14.69
CA ARG A 165 5.02 -9.40 15.12
C ARG A 165 6.21 -9.04 14.23
N GLU A 166 6.04 -8.99 12.92
CA GLU A 166 7.14 -9.00 11.94
C GLU A 166 7.33 -7.65 11.22
N ALA A 167 6.50 -6.64 11.52
CA ALA A 167 6.59 -5.37 10.83
C ALA A 167 7.96 -4.70 11.03
N ARG A 168 8.44 -4.06 9.98
CA ARG A 168 9.60 -3.17 9.97
C ARG A 168 9.17 -1.80 9.48
N CYS A 169 9.72 -0.77 10.10
CA CYS A 169 9.50 0.61 9.70
C CYS A 169 10.85 1.23 9.34
N ALA A 170 10.97 1.72 8.11
CA ALA A 170 12.19 2.36 7.63
C ALA A 170 11.86 3.70 6.97
N GLU A 171 12.81 4.63 6.98
CA GLU A 171 12.72 5.84 6.20
C GLU A 171 12.82 5.50 4.71
N ASP A 172 12.00 6.18 3.90
CA ASP A 172 12.08 6.08 2.45
C ASP A 172 13.27 6.95 2.00
N SER A 173 14.28 6.30 1.50
CA SER A 173 15.47 6.93 0.89
C SER A 173 15.26 7.13 -0.60
#